data_154fb3d6baf91ea9047e368228641dd1
#
_entry.id   154fb3d6baf91ea9047e368228641dd1
#
_cell.length_a   1.000
_cell.length_b   1.000
_cell.length_c   1.000
_cell.angle_alpha   90.00
_cell.angle_beta   90.00
_cell.angle_gamma   90.00
#
_symmetry.space_group_name_H-M   'P 1'
#
loop_
_entity.id
_entity.type
_entity.pdbx_description
1 polymer ?
#
loop_
_entity_poly.entity_id
_entity_poly.type
_entity_poly.pdbx_seq_one_letter_code
_entity_poly.pdbx_strand_id
1 'polypeptide(L)'
;MEALEAIRRRRSVRRYTDRPVSDEDLGRLMRLALLAPTGHNAQAWSFIVVREPERRAALAELVLRGAAEYFRVNRPPGDRTAEEQAEWAAGYAETALGSYRDVPVWIAALVVPRSHFPDEPLKQRIETFSEDSSVSFALENLFVAARALGLAGYEVALAEA
;
A
#
# COMPACT_ATOMS: atom_id res chain seq x y z
N MET A 1 19.14 12.78 -5.92
CA MET A 1 19.57 11.46 -6.48
C MET A 1 19.02 11.37 -7.88
N GLU A 2 19.83 10.87 -8.82
CA GLU A 2 19.38 10.65 -10.19
C GLU A 2 18.30 9.55 -10.27
N ALA A 3 17.35 9.68 -11.20
CA ALA A 3 16.19 8.78 -11.30
C ALA A 3 16.56 7.30 -11.45
N LEU A 4 17.55 7.00 -12.33
CA LEU A 4 18.00 5.62 -12.53
C LEU A 4 18.59 5.01 -11.25
N GLU A 5 19.29 5.81 -10.46
CA GLU A 5 19.86 5.35 -9.19
C GLU A 5 18.78 5.16 -8.12
N ALA A 6 17.73 6.00 -8.11
CA ALA A 6 16.59 5.82 -7.23
C ALA A 6 15.87 4.50 -7.52
N ILE A 7 15.60 4.21 -8.79
CA ILE A 7 15.01 2.95 -9.24
C ILE A 7 15.87 1.74 -8.83
N ARG A 8 17.17 1.78 -9.09
CA ARG A 8 18.11 0.69 -8.72
C ARG A 8 18.19 0.43 -7.23
N ARG A 9 18.04 1.47 -6.40
CA ARG A 9 18.17 1.39 -4.95
C ARG A 9 16.87 1.24 -4.19
N ARG A 10 15.72 1.41 -4.86
CA ARG A 10 14.43 1.19 -4.21
C ARG A 10 14.35 -0.25 -3.68
N ARG A 11 13.89 -0.40 -2.48
CA ARG A 11 13.63 -1.71 -1.82
C ARG A 11 12.35 -1.60 -1.01
N SER A 12 11.67 -2.71 -0.86
CA SER A 12 10.59 -2.89 0.10
C SER A 12 11.16 -2.89 1.52
N VAL A 13 10.96 -1.81 2.25
CA VAL A 13 11.45 -1.64 3.62
C VAL A 13 10.29 -1.86 4.58
N ARG A 14 10.49 -2.75 5.56
CA ARG A 14 9.47 -3.16 6.53
C ARG A 14 9.86 -2.87 7.99
N ARG A 15 11.02 -2.26 8.21
CA ARG A 15 11.47 -1.78 9.52
C ARG A 15 11.73 -0.30 9.41
N TYR A 16 11.15 0.43 10.34
CA TYR A 16 11.12 1.88 10.31
C TYR A 16 11.85 2.46 11.52
N THR A 17 12.23 3.71 11.42
CA THR A 17 12.78 4.50 12.52
C THR A 17 11.67 5.42 13.04
N ASP A 18 11.84 5.94 14.21
CA ASP A 18 10.98 6.96 14.84
C ASP A 18 11.11 8.35 14.20
N ARG A 19 12.02 8.50 13.22
CA ARG A 19 12.23 9.77 12.52
C ARG A 19 10.96 10.20 11.78
N PRO A 20 10.42 11.39 12.11
CA PRO A 20 9.23 11.90 11.43
C PRO A 20 9.52 12.22 9.96
N VAL A 21 8.50 12.05 9.11
CA VAL A 21 8.51 12.54 7.74
C VAL A 21 7.99 13.98 7.74
N SER A 22 8.77 14.89 7.17
CA SER A 22 8.42 16.31 7.13
C SER A 22 7.21 16.59 6.22
N ASP A 23 6.49 17.68 6.49
CA ASP A 23 5.38 18.13 5.62
C ASP A 23 5.89 18.50 4.22
N GLU A 24 7.11 19.01 4.12
CA GLU A 24 7.75 19.33 2.86
C GLU A 24 7.99 18.06 2.04
N ASP A 25 8.56 17.02 2.64
CA ASP A 25 8.81 15.74 1.95
C ASP A 25 7.49 15.05 1.57
N LEU A 26 6.50 15.03 2.46
CA LEU A 26 5.17 14.51 2.12
C LEU A 26 4.54 15.27 0.95
N GLY A 27 4.59 16.59 0.98
CA GLY A 27 4.09 17.41 -0.14
C GLY A 27 4.83 17.14 -1.44
N ARG A 28 6.15 16.90 -1.40
CA ARG A 28 6.93 16.49 -2.59
C ARG A 28 6.52 15.12 -3.10
N LEU A 29 6.39 14.14 -2.20
CA LEU A 29 5.96 12.79 -2.54
C LEU A 29 4.60 12.78 -3.23
N MET A 30 3.62 13.47 -2.65
CA MET A 30 2.27 13.53 -3.21
C MET A 30 2.25 14.22 -4.57
N ARG A 31 2.97 15.35 -4.74
CA ARG A 31 3.05 16.00 -6.05
C ARG A 31 3.66 15.10 -7.12
N LEU A 32 4.70 14.32 -6.78
CA LEU A 32 5.36 13.42 -7.73
C LEU A 32 4.50 12.20 -8.05
N ALA A 33 3.77 11.65 -7.07
CA ALA A 33 2.79 10.59 -7.30
C ALA A 33 1.72 11.03 -8.31
N LEU A 34 1.17 12.22 -8.15
CA LEU A 34 0.11 12.78 -9.02
C LEU A 34 0.56 13.10 -10.45
N LEU A 35 1.87 13.03 -10.76
CA LEU A 35 2.39 13.16 -12.12
C LEU A 35 2.37 11.85 -12.92
N ALA A 36 1.89 10.76 -12.33
CA ALA A 36 1.78 9.49 -13.03
C ALA A 36 0.80 9.56 -14.20
N PRO A 37 1.03 8.79 -15.27
CA PRO A 37 0.06 8.70 -16.37
C PRO A 37 -1.24 8.03 -15.90
N THR A 38 -2.36 8.45 -16.49
CA THR A 38 -3.67 7.82 -16.25
C THR A 38 -4.41 7.58 -17.56
N GLY A 39 -5.18 6.52 -17.62
CA GLY A 39 -6.04 6.26 -18.77
C GLY A 39 -6.99 7.44 -19.02
N HIS A 40 -6.99 7.96 -20.22
CA HIS A 40 -7.81 9.12 -20.62
C HIS A 40 -7.67 10.35 -19.73
N ASN A 41 -6.58 10.47 -18.98
CA ASN A 41 -6.39 11.50 -17.95
C ASN A 41 -7.52 11.51 -16.90
N ALA A 42 -8.06 10.33 -16.59
CA ALA A 42 -9.20 10.20 -15.68
C ALA A 42 -8.85 10.56 -14.23
N GLN A 43 -7.57 10.41 -13.85
CA GLN A 43 -7.08 10.69 -12.50
C GLN A 43 -7.97 10.04 -11.43
N ALA A 44 -8.29 8.76 -11.64
CA ALA A 44 -9.21 7.96 -10.82
C ALA A 44 -8.56 7.52 -9.50
N TRP A 45 -7.97 8.44 -8.77
CA TRP A 45 -7.30 8.19 -7.50
C TRP A 45 -7.66 9.21 -6.42
N SER A 46 -7.49 8.77 -5.19
CA SER A 46 -7.44 9.63 -4.01
C SER A 46 -6.37 9.12 -3.06
N PHE A 47 -5.73 10.00 -2.35
CA PHE A 47 -4.72 9.66 -1.37
C PHE A 47 -5.07 10.27 -0.02
N ILE A 48 -5.00 9.45 1.03
CA ILE A 48 -5.22 9.88 2.40
C ILE A 48 -3.91 9.70 3.16
N VAL A 49 -3.36 10.81 3.67
CA VAL A 49 -2.15 10.78 4.51
C VAL A 49 -2.57 10.72 5.97
N VAL A 50 -2.19 9.64 6.67
CA VAL A 50 -2.54 9.42 8.07
C VAL A 50 -1.29 9.58 8.94
N ARG A 51 -1.31 10.54 9.84
CA ARG A 51 -0.21 10.89 10.74
C ARG A 51 -0.58 10.79 12.22
N GLU A 52 -1.86 10.92 12.55
CA GLU A 52 -2.34 10.86 13.93
C GLU A 52 -2.02 9.50 14.55
N PRO A 53 -1.36 9.48 15.73
CA PRO A 53 -0.89 8.24 16.35
C PRO A 53 -1.98 7.18 16.51
N GLU A 54 -3.17 7.58 16.96
CA GLU A 54 -4.29 6.67 17.19
C GLU A 54 -4.78 6.02 15.88
N ARG A 55 -4.86 6.81 14.80
CA ARG A 55 -5.27 6.31 13.49
C ARG A 55 -4.21 5.40 12.87
N ARG A 56 -2.93 5.75 13.05
CA ARG A 56 -1.82 4.90 12.60
C ARG A 56 -1.85 3.55 13.30
N ALA A 57 -2.06 3.55 14.61
CA ALA A 57 -2.19 2.32 15.39
C ALA A 57 -3.38 1.47 14.91
N ALA A 58 -4.54 2.09 14.68
CA ALA A 58 -5.72 1.38 14.16
C ALA A 58 -5.47 0.76 12.78
N LEU A 59 -4.79 1.48 11.88
CA LEU A 59 -4.41 0.94 10.56
C LEU A 59 -3.42 -0.20 10.67
N ALA A 60 -2.43 -0.11 11.55
CA ALA A 60 -1.47 -1.20 11.77
C ALA A 60 -2.18 -2.49 12.22
N GLU A 61 -3.12 -2.38 13.17
CA GLU A 61 -3.90 -3.54 13.62
C GLU A 61 -4.81 -4.10 12.51
N LEU A 62 -5.38 -3.24 11.67
CA LEU A 62 -6.16 -3.68 10.51
C LEU A 62 -5.29 -4.46 9.52
N VAL A 63 -4.10 -3.95 9.20
CA VAL A 63 -3.13 -4.63 8.32
C VAL A 63 -2.68 -5.96 8.90
N LEU A 64 -2.41 -6.03 10.21
CA LEU A 64 -2.00 -7.29 10.86
C LEU A 64 -3.12 -8.34 10.81
N ARG A 65 -4.37 -7.96 11.04
CA ARG A 65 -5.52 -8.88 10.90
C ARG A 65 -5.69 -9.36 9.46
N GLY A 66 -5.64 -8.44 8.49
CA GLY A 66 -5.72 -8.80 7.07
C GLY A 66 -4.56 -9.71 6.62
N ALA A 67 -3.36 -9.47 7.12
CA ALA A 67 -2.20 -10.31 6.85
C ALA A 67 -2.33 -11.71 7.48
N ALA A 68 -2.86 -11.81 8.69
CA ALA A 68 -3.14 -13.10 9.32
C ALA A 68 -4.13 -13.92 8.48
N GLU A 69 -5.21 -13.30 8.02
CA GLU A 69 -6.17 -13.95 7.12
C GLU A 69 -5.54 -14.35 5.79
N TYR A 70 -4.76 -13.47 5.17
CA TYR A 70 -4.01 -13.78 3.95
C TYR A 70 -3.09 -14.99 4.14
N PHE A 71 -2.33 -15.06 5.24
CA PHE A 71 -1.45 -16.19 5.50
C PHE A 71 -2.23 -17.47 5.82
N ARG A 72 -3.35 -17.35 6.52
CA ARG A 72 -4.24 -18.47 6.79
C ARG A 72 -4.73 -19.14 5.51
N VAL A 73 -5.12 -18.33 4.50
CA VAL A 73 -5.67 -18.83 3.23
C VAL A 73 -4.56 -19.30 2.28
N ASN A 74 -3.47 -18.55 2.18
CA ASN A 74 -2.45 -18.78 1.15
C ASN A 74 -1.29 -19.68 1.59
N ARG A 75 -1.25 -20.07 2.86
CA ARG A 75 -0.27 -21.03 3.39
C ARG A 75 -0.98 -22.29 3.85
N PRO A 76 -0.85 -23.41 3.14
CA PRO A 76 -1.52 -24.66 3.54
C PRO A 76 -1.23 -25.02 5.00
N PRO A 77 -2.21 -25.47 5.75
CA PRO A 77 -2.05 -25.78 7.17
C PRO A 77 -1.12 -26.98 7.45
N GLY A 78 -0.82 -27.81 6.47
CA GLY A 78 -0.20 -29.10 6.72
C GLY A 78 -1.14 -29.97 7.54
N ASP A 79 -0.62 -30.50 8.65
CA ASP A 79 -1.41 -31.35 9.59
C ASP A 79 -2.10 -30.53 10.70
N ARG A 80 -2.16 -29.18 10.59
CA ARG A 80 -2.78 -28.31 11.60
C ARG A 80 -4.31 -28.34 11.49
N THR A 81 -4.97 -28.27 12.63
CA THR A 81 -6.40 -27.96 12.69
C THR A 81 -6.66 -26.51 12.23
N ALA A 82 -7.92 -26.16 11.98
CA ALA A 82 -8.30 -24.80 11.60
C ALA A 82 -7.90 -23.76 12.66
N GLU A 83 -8.03 -24.11 13.95
CA GLU A 83 -7.66 -23.25 15.08
C GLU A 83 -6.14 -23.05 15.16
N GLU A 84 -5.36 -24.12 15.10
CA GLU A 84 -3.90 -24.08 15.06
C GLU A 84 -3.38 -23.31 13.84
N GLN A 85 -4.05 -23.41 12.70
CA GLN A 85 -3.71 -22.65 11.50
C GLN A 85 -3.99 -21.15 11.68
N ALA A 86 -5.09 -20.78 12.34
CA ALA A 86 -5.39 -19.37 12.61
C ALA A 86 -4.40 -18.76 13.61
N GLU A 87 -4.06 -19.49 14.68
CA GLU A 87 -3.06 -19.05 15.66
C GLU A 87 -1.68 -18.90 15.02
N TRP A 88 -1.24 -19.88 14.23
CA TRP A 88 0.01 -19.79 13.50
C TRP A 88 0.04 -18.59 12.55
N ALA A 89 -1.04 -18.34 11.79
CA ALA A 89 -1.12 -17.25 10.85
C ALA A 89 -1.05 -15.88 11.54
N ALA A 90 -1.70 -15.74 12.69
CA ALA A 90 -1.62 -14.54 13.52
C ALA A 90 -0.20 -14.30 14.06
N GLY A 91 0.44 -15.32 14.61
CA GLY A 91 1.83 -15.25 15.08
C GLY A 91 2.83 -14.94 13.96
N TYR A 92 2.60 -15.50 12.77
CA TYR A 92 3.43 -15.22 11.61
C TYR A 92 3.23 -13.77 11.11
N ALA A 93 1.99 -13.27 11.06
CA ALA A 93 1.71 -11.89 10.70
C ALA A 93 2.39 -10.90 11.67
N GLU A 94 2.32 -11.18 12.98
CA GLU A 94 2.99 -10.38 14.01
C GLU A 94 4.51 -10.36 13.82
N THR A 95 5.12 -11.52 13.58
CA THR A 95 6.57 -11.63 13.36
C THR A 95 7.02 -10.90 12.10
N ALA A 96 6.26 -11.00 11.02
CA ALA A 96 6.61 -10.44 9.72
C ALA A 96 6.33 -8.94 9.62
N LEU A 97 5.26 -8.45 10.24
CA LEU A 97 4.68 -7.12 10.01
C LEU A 97 4.43 -6.32 11.31
N GLY A 98 4.74 -6.85 12.49
CA GLY A 98 4.51 -6.15 13.77
C GLY A 98 5.17 -4.78 13.85
N SER A 99 6.31 -4.59 13.17
CA SER A 99 6.99 -3.29 13.05
C SER A 99 6.18 -2.22 12.30
N TYR A 100 5.06 -2.56 11.70
CA TYR A 100 4.17 -1.57 11.07
C TYR A 100 3.48 -0.65 12.08
N ARG A 101 3.46 -1.01 13.36
CA ARG A 101 3.05 -0.10 14.44
C ARG A 101 3.96 1.12 14.55
N ASP A 102 5.23 0.99 14.14
CA ASP A 102 6.24 2.05 14.22
C ASP A 102 6.27 2.96 12.97
N VAL A 103 5.40 2.69 11.97
CA VAL A 103 5.34 3.49 10.74
C VAL A 103 4.98 4.94 11.06
N PRO A 104 5.83 5.93 10.70
CA PRO A 104 5.58 7.34 11.03
C PRO A 104 4.43 7.95 10.23
N VAL A 105 4.14 7.41 9.04
CA VAL A 105 3.10 7.90 8.13
C VAL A 105 2.51 6.74 7.34
N TRP A 106 1.19 6.67 7.27
CA TRP A 106 0.47 5.84 6.31
C TRP A 106 -0.05 6.70 5.16
N ILE A 107 0.01 6.17 3.96
CA ILE A 107 -0.61 6.76 2.78
C ILE A 107 -1.56 5.72 2.19
N ALA A 108 -2.85 5.93 2.37
CA ALA A 108 -3.85 5.10 1.71
C ALA A 108 -4.05 5.62 0.29
N ALA A 109 -3.79 4.76 -0.69
CA ALA A 109 -4.08 5.01 -2.09
C ALA A 109 -5.39 4.32 -2.46
N LEU A 110 -6.33 5.09 -2.97
CA LEU A 110 -7.68 4.64 -3.27
C LEU A 110 -7.94 4.79 -4.77
N VAL A 111 -8.51 3.76 -5.37
CA VAL A 111 -9.16 3.89 -6.67
C VAL A 111 -10.52 4.56 -6.46
N VAL A 112 -10.76 5.65 -7.21
CA VAL A 112 -12.05 6.34 -7.22
C VAL A 112 -12.63 6.18 -8.62
N PRO A 113 -13.48 5.18 -8.84
CA PRO A 113 -14.00 4.87 -10.18
C PRO A 113 -14.65 6.10 -10.82
N ARG A 114 -14.27 6.39 -12.03
CA ARG A 114 -14.83 7.49 -12.84
C ARG A 114 -15.82 6.99 -13.88
N SER A 115 -15.76 5.70 -14.18
CA SER A 115 -16.55 5.07 -15.21
C SER A 115 -17.40 3.95 -14.63
N HIS A 116 -18.66 3.88 -15.06
CA HIS A 116 -19.59 2.84 -14.64
C HIS A 116 -20.39 2.33 -15.83
N PHE A 117 -20.20 1.06 -16.18
CA PHE A 117 -20.81 0.40 -17.34
C PHE A 117 -21.48 -0.93 -16.93
N PRO A 118 -22.61 -0.89 -16.20
CA PRO A 118 -23.21 -2.10 -15.64
C PRO A 118 -23.68 -3.10 -16.68
N ASP A 119 -24.07 -2.61 -17.86
CA ASP A 119 -24.59 -3.43 -18.97
C ASP A 119 -23.51 -3.82 -19.99
N GLU A 120 -22.26 -3.40 -19.79
CA GLU A 120 -21.12 -3.66 -20.68
C GLU A 120 -19.95 -4.30 -19.91
N PRO A 121 -20.02 -5.56 -19.51
CA PRO A 121 -19.07 -6.17 -18.55
C PRO A 121 -17.62 -6.18 -19.06
N LEU A 122 -17.38 -6.32 -20.37
CA LEU A 122 -16.04 -6.23 -20.94
C LEU A 122 -15.48 -4.81 -20.80
N LYS A 123 -16.26 -3.81 -21.11
CA LYS A 123 -15.88 -2.40 -21.00
C LYS A 123 -15.61 -2.03 -19.54
N GLN A 124 -16.49 -2.44 -18.63
CA GLN A 124 -16.27 -2.23 -17.19
C GLN A 124 -14.94 -2.83 -16.73
N ARG A 125 -14.60 -4.05 -17.16
CA ARG A 125 -13.32 -4.68 -16.81
C ARG A 125 -12.12 -3.91 -17.36
N ILE A 126 -12.20 -3.40 -18.59
CA ILE A 126 -11.13 -2.61 -19.22
C ILE A 126 -10.91 -1.31 -18.43
N GLU A 127 -11.98 -0.62 -18.08
CA GLU A 127 -11.91 0.63 -17.31
C GLU A 127 -11.38 0.40 -15.90
N THR A 128 -11.89 -0.61 -15.20
CA THR A 128 -11.38 -0.99 -13.87
C THR A 128 -9.88 -1.29 -13.91
N PHE A 129 -9.42 -2.09 -14.89
CA PHE A 129 -8.00 -2.37 -15.06
C PHE A 129 -7.17 -1.10 -15.32
N SER A 130 -7.70 -0.17 -16.14
CA SER A 130 -7.06 1.11 -16.44
C SER A 130 -6.94 2.00 -15.20
N GLU A 131 -8.00 2.05 -14.38
CA GLU A 131 -8.05 2.82 -13.14
C GLU A 131 -7.09 2.25 -12.08
N ASP A 132 -7.09 0.94 -11.86
CA ASP A 132 -6.19 0.23 -10.96
C ASP A 132 -4.72 0.41 -11.37
N SER A 133 -4.44 0.27 -12.67
CA SER A 133 -3.09 0.49 -13.21
C SER A 133 -2.62 1.93 -12.99
N SER A 134 -3.50 2.90 -13.12
CA SER A 134 -3.19 4.31 -12.90
C SER A 134 -2.74 4.58 -11.46
N VAL A 135 -3.43 4.01 -10.47
CA VAL A 135 -3.02 4.10 -9.06
C VAL A 135 -1.67 3.40 -8.84
N SER A 136 -1.44 2.26 -9.47
CA SER A 136 -0.16 1.54 -9.37
C SER A 136 1.01 2.37 -9.92
N PHE A 137 0.82 3.09 -11.02
CA PHE A 137 1.84 4.02 -11.55
C PHE A 137 2.12 5.17 -10.58
N ALA A 138 1.09 5.72 -9.94
CA ALA A 138 1.26 6.76 -8.95
C ALA A 138 2.01 6.26 -7.70
N LEU A 139 1.75 5.05 -7.25
CA LEU A 139 2.47 4.40 -6.16
C LEU A 139 3.94 4.16 -6.51
N GLU A 140 4.26 3.69 -7.73
CA GLU A 140 5.67 3.51 -8.11
C GLU A 140 6.41 4.86 -8.19
N ASN A 141 5.79 5.92 -8.73
CA ASN A 141 6.36 7.27 -8.66
C ASN A 141 6.65 7.69 -7.22
N LEU A 142 5.72 7.42 -6.31
CA LEU A 142 5.87 7.72 -4.87
C LEU A 142 7.06 6.96 -4.27
N PHE A 143 7.22 5.67 -4.55
CA PHE A 143 8.33 4.86 -4.03
C PHE A 143 9.67 5.30 -4.57
N VAL A 144 9.78 5.62 -5.87
CA VAL A 144 11.01 6.12 -6.47
C VAL A 144 11.37 7.50 -5.89
N ALA A 145 10.39 8.38 -5.74
CA ALA A 145 10.56 9.69 -5.12
C ALA A 145 10.96 9.57 -3.65
N ALA A 146 10.33 8.68 -2.88
CA ALA A 146 10.70 8.42 -1.49
C ALA A 146 12.17 8.01 -1.40
N ARG A 147 12.62 7.10 -2.26
CA ARG A 147 14.02 6.69 -2.30
C ARG A 147 14.96 7.84 -2.63
N ALA A 148 14.59 8.71 -3.57
CA ALA A 148 15.38 9.89 -3.94
C ALA A 148 15.52 10.89 -2.77
N LEU A 149 14.51 10.99 -1.92
CA LEU A 149 14.49 11.83 -0.72
C LEU A 149 15.13 11.18 0.52
N GLY A 150 15.67 9.96 0.40
CA GLY A 150 16.27 9.24 1.53
C GLY A 150 15.22 8.58 2.46
N LEU A 151 13.99 8.46 1.97
CA LEU A 151 12.89 7.74 2.61
C LEU A 151 12.74 6.34 2.00
N ALA A 152 11.91 5.52 2.60
CA ALA A 152 11.55 4.21 2.07
C ALA A 152 10.15 3.80 2.55
N GLY A 153 9.57 2.82 1.88
CA GLY A 153 8.25 2.31 2.22
C GLY A 153 8.03 0.89 1.72
N TYR A 154 6.84 0.41 1.99
CA TYR A 154 6.32 -0.86 1.52
C TYR A 154 4.81 -0.73 1.30
N GLU A 155 4.31 -1.36 0.26
CA GLU A 155 2.89 -1.43 -0.04
C GLU A 155 2.27 -2.67 0.62
N VAL A 156 1.08 -2.48 1.19
CA VAL A 156 0.20 -3.57 1.64
C VAL A 156 -1.16 -3.37 0.99
N ALA A 157 -1.68 -4.43 0.37
CA ALA A 157 -3.06 -4.45 -0.06
C ALA A 157 -3.94 -4.80 1.14
N LEU A 158 -4.98 -4.00 1.37
CA LEU A 158 -6.06 -4.33 2.30
C LEU A 158 -7.15 -4.98 1.47
N ALA A 159 -7.31 -6.29 1.61
CA ALA A 159 -8.52 -6.96 1.15
C ALA A 159 -9.64 -6.65 2.13
N GLU A 160 -10.83 -6.39 1.62
CA GLU A 160 -12.03 -6.36 2.46
C GLU A 160 -12.20 -7.74 3.11
N ALA A 161 -12.31 -7.76 4.42
CA ALA A 161 -12.56 -8.96 5.22
C ALA A 161 -14.07 -9.13 5.41
#